data_b5f6941537fab6a755da4b017feeef2d
#
_entry.id   b5f6941537fab6a755da4b017feeef2d
#
_cell.length_a   1.000
_cell.length_b   1.000
_cell.length_c   1.000
_cell.angle_alpha   90.00
_cell.angle_beta   90.00
_cell.angle_gamma   90.00
#
_symmetry.space_group_name_H-M   'P 1'
#
loop_
_entity.id
_entity.type
_entity.pdbx_description
1 polymer ?
#
loop_
_entity_poly.entity_id
_entity_poly.type
_entity_poly.pdbx_seq_one_letter_code
_entity_poly.pdbx_strand_id
1 'polypeptide(L)'
;MRRWKVVGVALALACQPSAADHEELGDRWYGSAAYRDALAEYQLGLKAHPGDVDLEAKLGAAALHVGDYATAVNAYIALGEGDRSRAGEAADGLERTARAALGANDRSDAARGLAGLRAVAPTRPLGRYARLAALAAADRGDTAGALALLPGAAAAAGDPRMTDSLLFVYGMAAVRARACSTAVPVFEGVIRRQREPAVADGAREGLGLCALVEGQRLVAAGKPADAEDWFRRAAAPGAPADVVRGAFLGLGDVKLAQGDVAGALESYQQALSGGTPGDTLTQRAQDKINALGKADAPSPAPTPKQP
;
A
#
# COMPACT_ATOMS: atom_id res chain seq x y z
N MET A 1 60.42 -45.32 35.08
CA MET A 1 60.47 -43.87 34.99
C MET A 1 60.05 -43.43 33.57
N ARG A 2 58.83 -43.03 33.37
CA ARG A 2 58.24 -42.69 32.06
C ARG A 2 58.16 -41.18 31.94
N ARG A 3 59.03 -40.57 31.10
CA ARG A 3 59.07 -39.12 30.86
C ARG A 3 57.97 -38.75 29.92
N TRP A 4 56.95 -37.97 30.40
CA TRP A 4 55.92 -37.32 29.61
C TRP A 4 56.56 -36.10 28.94
N LYS A 5 56.57 -36.12 27.62
CA LYS A 5 56.87 -34.91 26.83
C LYS A 5 55.61 -34.07 26.74
N VAL A 6 55.58 -32.91 27.37
CA VAL A 6 54.51 -31.87 27.19
C VAL A 6 54.79 -31.21 25.85
N VAL A 7 53.93 -31.47 24.88
CA VAL A 7 53.87 -30.74 23.61
C VAL A 7 53.06 -29.47 23.87
N GLY A 8 53.77 -28.34 23.94
CA GLY A 8 53.14 -27.01 23.99
C GLY A 8 52.50 -26.68 22.64
N VAL A 9 51.18 -26.66 22.57
CA VAL A 9 50.44 -26.09 21.44
C VAL A 9 50.52 -24.57 21.59
N ALA A 10 51.36 -23.94 20.78
CA ALA A 10 51.33 -22.48 20.60
C ALA A 10 50.05 -22.11 19.83
N LEU A 11 49.04 -21.58 20.53
CA LEU A 11 47.92 -20.87 19.88
C LEU A 11 48.50 -19.63 19.20
N ALA A 12 48.66 -19.65 17.89
CA ALA A 12 48.83 -18.46 17.09
C ALA A 12 47.51 -17.67 17.18
N LEU A 13 47.43 -16.64 18.03
CA LEU A 13 46.44 -15.59 17.93
C LEU A 13 46.69 -14.88 16.60
N ALA A 14 45.97 -15.31 15.56
CA ALA A 14 45.88 -14.53 14.33
C ALA A 14 45.21 -13.18 14.72
N CYS A 15 45.97 -12.09 14.69
CA CYS A 15 45.41 -10.74 14.76
C CYS A 15 44.43 -10.62 13.58
N GLN A 16 43.16 -10.61 13.88
CA GLN A 16 42.17 -10.26 12.86
C GLN A 16 42.32 -8.76 12.59
N PRO A 17 42.30 -8.33 11.31
CA PRO A 17 42.29 -6.90 10.98
C PRO A 17 41.17 -6.17 11.71
N SER A 18 41.43 -4.99 12.22
CA SER A 18 40.44 -4.16 12.86
C SER A 18 39.56 -3.44 11.82
N ALA A 19 38.46 -2.87 12.24
CA ALA A 19 37.62 -2.06 11.34
C ALA A 19 38.42 -0.90 10.73
N ALA A 20 39.31 -0.27 11.50
CA ALA A 20 40.19 0.79 11.02
C ALA A 20 41.18 0.31 9.94
N ASP A 21 41.71 -0.92 10.04
CA ASP A 21 42.55 -1.48 9.01
C ASP A 21 41.77 -1.72 7.71
N HIS A 22 40.55 -2.19 7.81
CA HIS A 22 39.65 -2.40 6.67
C HIS A 22 39.23 -1.07 6.04
N GLU A 23 38.98 -0.04 6.85
CA GLU A 23 38.64 1.30 6.37
C GLU A 23 39.80 1.90 5.56
N GLU A 24 41.03 1.88 6.12
CA GLU A 24 42.22 2.41 5.43
C GLU A 24 42.52 1.66 4.14
N LEU A 25 42.35 0.34 4.12
CA LEU A 25 42.53 -0.45 2.91
C LEU A 25 41.46 -0.16 1.87
N GLY A 26 40.21 -0.03 2.30
CA GLY A 26 39.07 0.37 1.44
C GLY A 26 39.31 1.76 0.82
N ASP A 27 39.79 2.72 1.60
CA ASP A 27 40.09 4.08 1.11
C ASP A 27 41.20 4.07 0.04
N ARG A 28 42.22 3.23 0.21
CA ARG A 28 43.27 3.05 -0.82
C ARG A 28 42.73 2.45 -2.11
N TRP A 29 41.86 1.43 -2.01
CA TRP A 29 41.20 0.84 -3.17
C TRP A 29 40.26 1.83 -3.85
N TYR A 30 39.48 2.56 -3.08
CA TYR A 30 38.58 3.59 -3.61
C TYR A 30 39.34 4.68 -4.35
N GLY A 31 40.46 5.17 -3.78
CA GLY A 31 41.34 6.16 -4.40
C GLY A 31 41.99 5.71 -5.69
N SER A 32 42.19 4.38 -5.85
CA SER A 32 42.70 3.78 -7.11
C SER A 32 41.59 3.37 -8.09
N ALA A 33 40.33 3.74 -7.83
CA ALA A 33 39.14 3.37 -8.58
C ALA A 33 38.84 1.84 -8.61
N ALA A 34 39.47 1.06 -7.74
CA ALA A 34 39.17 -0.34 -7.51
C ALA A 34 37.94 -0.51 -6.60
N TYR A 35 36.78 0.00 -7.05
CA TYR A 35 35.57 0.16 -6.22
C TYR A 35 35.01 -1.16 -5.71
N ARG A 36 35.21 -2.30 -6.41
CA ARG A 36 34.78 -3.63 -5.93
C ARG A 36 35.58 -4.08 -4.73
N ASP A 37 36.89 -3.83 -4.74
CA ASP A 37 37.79 -4.17 -3.64
C ASP A 37 37.52 -3.24 -2.46
N ALA A 38 37.33 -1.95 -2.69
CA ALA A 38 36.88 -0.99 -1.67
C ALA A 38 35.56 -1.42 -1.01
N LEU A 39 34.58 -1.82 -1.81
CA LEU A 39 33.28 -2.30 -1.32
C LEU A 39 33.45 -3.50 -0.38
N ALA A 40 34.30 -4.47 -0.75
CA ALA A 40 34.56 -5.66 0.06
C ALA A 40 35.21 -5.30 1.40
N GLU A 41 36.18 -4.39 1.40
CA GLU A 41 36.87 -3.95 2.61
C GLU A 41 35.93 -3.18 3.55
N TYR A 42 35.13 -2.24 3.05
CA TYR A 42 34.14 -1.54 3.87
C TYR A 42 33.09 -2.48 4.47
N GLN A 43 32.67 -3.52 3.74
CA GLN A 43 31.80 -4.58 4.28
C GLN A 43 32.49 -5.36 5.43
N LEU A 44 33.78 -5.63 5.34
CA LEU A 44 34.53 -6.29 6.41
C LEU A 44 34.66 -5.35 7.63
N GLY A 45 34.92 -4.06 7.41
CA GLY A 45 34.93 -3.05 8.45
C GLY A 45 33.62 -2.98 9.22
N LEU A 46 32.47 -2.96 8.51
CA LEU A 46 31.15 -2.96 9.13
C LEU A 46 30.81 -4.26 9.87
N LYS A 47 31.38 -5.40 9.47
CA LYS A 47 31.23 -6.65 10.24
C LYS A 47 31.97 -6.56 11.58
N ALA A 48 33.13 -5.88 11.62
CA ALA A 48 33.89 -5.66 12.85
C ALA A 48 33.26 -4.58 13.73
N HIS A 49 32.70 -3.51 13.14
CA HIS A 49 32.02 -2.40 13.81
C HIS A 49 30.67 -2.11 13.17
N PRO A 50 29.61 -2.84 13.54
CA PRO A 50 28.27 -2.61 13.02
C PRO A 50 27.75 -1.24 13.41
N GLY A 51 27.17 -0.52 12.42
CA GLY A 51 26.58 0.80 12.64
C GLY A 51 27.58 1.97 12.61
N ASP A 52 28.80 1.73 12.15
CA ASP A 52 29.78 2.81 11.90
C ASP A 52 29.30 3.64 10.70
N VAL A 53 28.88 4.87 10.99
CA VAL A 53 28.26 5.77 9.98
C VAL A 53 29.27 6.26 8.93
N ASP A 54 30.56 6.33 9.24
CA ASP A 54 31.59 6.69 8.27
C ASP A 54 31.80 5.56 7.27
N LEU A 55 31.85 4.32 7.75
CA LEU A 55 31.91 3.13 6.90
C LEU A 55 30.63 2.96 6.07
N GLU A 56 29.44 3.25 6.62
CA GLU A 56 28.19 3.24 5.84
C GLU A 56 28.22 4.26 4.68
N ALA A 57 28.70 5.48 4.91
CA ALA A 57 28.84 6.47 3.84
C ALA A 57 29.79 6.01 2.74
N LYS A 58 30.96 5.44 3.11
CA LYS A 58 31.98 4.91 2.18
C LYS A 58 31.47 3.69 1.43
N LEU A 59 30.79 2.77 2.13
CA LEU A 59 30.14 1.60 1.52
C LEU A 59 29.14 2.02 0.46
N GLY A 60 28.25 2.97 0.79
CA GLY A 60 27.25 3.49 -0.14
C GLY A 60 27.87 4.10 -1.40
N ALA A 61 28.95 4.87 -1.24
CA ALA A 61 29.69 5.44 -2.37
C ALA A 61 30.34 4.37 -3.25
N ALA A 62 31.03 3.39 -2.69
CA ALA A 62 31.65 2.30 -3.43
C ALA A 62 30.61 1.43 -4.17
N ALA A 63 29.52 1.08 -3.48
CA ALA A 63 28.41 0.31 -4.05
C ALA A 63 27.77 1.04 -5.25
N LEU A 64 27.59 2.35 -5.15
CA LEU A 64 27.05 3.16 -6.25
C LEU A 64 27.97 3.10 -7.50
N HIS A 65 29.28 3.16 -7.30
CA HIS A 65 30.25 3.08 -8.42
C HIS A 65 30.26 1.72 -9.11
N VAL A 66 30.03 0.62 -8.37
CA VAL A 66 29.97 -0.72 -8.99
C VAL A 66 28.60 -1.09 -9.54
N GLY A 67 27.58 -0.23 -9.31
CA GLY A 67 26.22 -0.49 -9.75
C GLY A 67 25.43 -1.43 -8.82
N ASP A 68 25.91 -1.68 -7.61
CA ASP A 68 25.16 -2.39 -6.57
C ASP A 68 24.24 -1.40 -5.84
N TYR A 69 23.15 -1.07 -6.52
CA TYR A 69 22.19 -0.07 -6.02
C TYR A 69 21.49 -0.51 -4.75
N ALA A 70 21.27 -1.81 -4.60
CA ALA A 70 20.66 -2.38 -3.39
C ALA A 70 21.50 -2.09 -2.14
N THR A 71 22.80 -2.39 -2.21
CA THR A 71 23.75 -2.11 -1.12
C THR A 71 23.90 -0.61 -0.88
N ALA A 72 23.99 0.19 -1.96
CA ALA A 72 24.08 1.66 -1.83
C ALA A 72 22.86 2.26 -1.12
N VAL A 73 21.63 1.83 -1.45
CA VAL A 73 20.40 2.28 -0.78
C VAL A 73 20.44 1.94 0.71
N ASN A 74 20.77 0.70 1.06
CA ASN A 74 20.78 0.25 2.45
C ASN A 74 21.82 1.03 3.27
N ALA A 75 23.01 1.23 2.73
CA ALA A 75 24.09 1.96 3.39
C ALA A 75 23.71 3.44 3.64
N TYR A 76 23.15 4.14 2.66
CA TYR A 76 22.72 5.51 2.86
C TYR A 76 21.51 5.65 3.79
N ILE A 77 20.62 4.68 3.86
CA ILE A 77 19.56 4.64 4.87
C ILE A 77 20.19 4.50 6.26
N ALA A 78 21.10 3.53 6.43
CA ALA A 78 21.79 3.30 7.70
C ALA A 78 22.57 4.55 8.16
N LEU A 79 23.25 5.25 7.25
CA LEU A 79 23.91 6.54 7.53
C LEU A 79 22.92 7.57 8.09
N GLY A 80 21.78 7.79 7.43
CA GLY A 80 20.80 8.81 7.83
C GLY A 80 20.02 8.45 9.10
N GLU A 81 19.89 7.17 9.41
CA GLU A 81 19.27 6.68 10.66
C GLU A 81 20.26 6.69 11.81
N GLY A 82 21.52 6.35 11.56
CA GLY A 82 22.59 6.30 12.56
C GLY A 82 23.07 7.70 12.99
N ASP A 83 23.12 8.65 12.05
CA ASP A 83 23.49 10.05 12.35
C ASP A 83 22.55 11.04 11.63
N ARG A 84 21.62 11.60 12.40
CA ARG A 84 20.66 12.60 11.91
C ARG A 84 21.30 13.88 11.39
N SER A 85 22.48 14.24 11.84
CA SER A 85 23.21 15.42 11.35
C SER A 85 23.69 15.21 9.90
N ARG A 86 23.86 13.97 9.47
CA ARG A 86 24.26 13.56 8.12
C ARG A 86 23.07 13.17 7.21
N ALA A 87 21.84 13.42 7.65
CA ALA A 87 20.64 13.11 6.85
C ALA A 87 20.67 13.79 5.46
N GLY A 88 21.28 14.98 5.33
CA GLY A 88 21.49 15.65 4.04
C GLY A 88 22.40 14.86 3.11
N GLU A 89 23.52 14.36 3.60
CA GLU A 89 24.46 13.53 2.86
C GLU A 89 23.84 12.21 2.44
N ALA A 90 23.14 11.53 3.35
CA ALA A 90 22.39 10.32 3.06
C ALA A 90 21.33 10.54 1.98
N ALA A 91 20.58 11.64 2.06
CA ALA A 91 19.59 12.02 1.07
C ALA A 91 20.21 12.27 -0.32
N ASP A 92 21.37 12.92 -0.39
CA ASP A 92 22.11 13.13 -1.63
C ASP A 92 22.59 11.80 -2.23
N GLY A 93 23.07 10.88 -1.40
CA GLY A 93 23.45 9.53 -1.79
C GLY A 93 22.29 8.74 -2.36
N LEU A 94 21.14 8.72 -1.68
CA LEU A 94 19.93 8.05 -2.11
C LEU A 94 19.39 8.60 -3.44
N GLU A 95 19.43 9.94 -3.62
CA GLU A 95 19.01 10.55 -4.89
C GLU A 95 19.94 10.18 -6.05
N ARG A 96 21.27 10.18 -5.81
CA ARG A 96 22.25 9.73 -6.82
C ARG A 96 22.04 8.28 -7.18
N THR A 97 21.82 7.41 -6.17
CA THR A 97 21.55 5.98 -6.37
C THR A 97 20.27 5.76 -7.16
N ALA A 98 19.17 6.44 -6.81
CA ALA A 98 17.92 6.34 -7.55
C ALA A 98 18.06 6.79 -9.00
N ARG A 99 18.83 7.85 -9.27
CA ARG A 99 19.13 8.35 -10.62
C ARG A 99 19.95 7.35 -11.43
N ALA A 100 20.98 6.76 -10.83
CA ALA A 100 21.83 5.78 -11.49
C ALA A 100 21.05 4.50 -11.80
N ALA A 101 20.27 4.00 -10.86
CA ALA A 101 19.39 2.85 -11.05
C ALA A 101 18.38 3.06 -12.18
N LEU A 102 17.78 4.26 -12.28
CA LEU A 102 16.91 4.61 -13.42
C LEU A 102 17.67 4.61 -14.74
N GLY A 103 18.90 5.13 -14.77
CA GLY A 103 19.76 5.09 -15.95
C GLY A 103 20.08 3.66 -16.39
N ALA A 104 20.21 2.74 -15.45
CA ALA A 104 20.39 1.30 -15.67
C ALA A 104 19.07 0.54 -15.93
N ASN A 105 17.92 1.23 -16.01
CA ASN A 105 16.56 0.66 -16.12
C ASN A 105 16.14 -0.21 -14.93
N ASP A 106 16.81 -0.09 -13.79
CA ASP A 106 16.44 -0.73 -12.53
C ASP A 106 15.44 0.13 -11.75
N ARG A 107 14.16 -0.04 -12.09
CA ARG A 107 13.06 0.70 -11.43
C ARG A 107 12.84 0.27 -9.98
N SER A 108 13.20 -0.98 -9.64
CA SER A 108 13.03 -1.51 -8.29
C SER A 108 13.94 -0.79 -7.31
N ASP A 109 15.23 -0.76 -7.59
CA ASP A 109 16.20 -0.12 -6.72
C ASP A 109 16.07 1.42 -6.75
N ALA A 110 15.68 2.00 -7.89
CA ALA A 110 15.32 3.41 -7.95
C ALA A 110 14.16 3.74 -7.00
N ALA A 111 13.11 2.94 -7.00
CA ALA A 111 11.95 3.14 -6.11
C ALA A 111 12.33 2.96 -4.64
N ARG A 112 13.19 1.98 -4.31
CA ARG A 112 13.74 1.78 -2.96
C ARG A 112 14.55 2.99 -2.50
N GLY A 113 15.42 3.51 -3.37
CA GLY A 113 16.19 4.73 -3.09
C GLY A 113 15.31 5.93 -2.80
N LEU A 114 14.24 6.14 -3.58
CA LEU A 114 13.28 7.22 -3.34
C LEU A 114 12.44 7.01 -2.06
N ALA A 115 12.13 5.78 -1.69
CA ALA A 115 11.49 5.46 -0.41
C ALA A 115 12.43 5.78 0.76
N GLY A 116 13.70 5.37 0.69
CA GLY A 116 14.73 5.72 1.66
C GLY A 116 14.93 7.24 1.78
N LEU A 117 14.97 7.95 0.64
CA LEU A 117 15.04 9.41 0.62
C LEU A 117 13.88 10.05 1.42
N ARG A 118 12.66 9.54 1.27
CA ARG A 118 11.50 10.03 2.03
C ARG A 118 11.57 9.70 3.52
N ALA A 119 12.15 8.57 3.88
CA ALA A 119 12.35 8.19 5.28
C ALA A 119 13.40 9.07 5.97
N VAL A 120 14.55 9.30 5.31
CA VAL A 120 15.69 10.06 5.85
C VAL A 120 15.45 11.56 5.80
N ALA A 121 14.85 12.08 4.71
CA ALA A 121 14.61 13.50 4.47
C ALA A 121 13.16 13.74 3.98
N PRO A 122 12.14 13.64 4.86
CA PRO A 122 10.73 13.69 4.49
C PRO A 122 10.28 14.99 3.82
N THR A 123 10.96 16.09 4.07
CA THR A 123 10.64 17.41 3.49
C THR A 123 11.33 17.66 2.14
N ARG A 124 12.28 16.80 1.73
CA ARG A 124 13.01 16.98 0.47
C ARG A 124 12.09 16.77 -0.72
N PRO A 125 11.99 17.74 -1.67
CA PRO A 125 11.13 17.59 -2.84
C PRO A 125 11.63 16.46 -3.76
N LEU A 126 10.73 15.60 -4.20
CA LEU A 126 11.06 14.52 -5.16
C LEU A 126 11.14 15.00 -6.62
N GLY A 127 10.58 16.19 -6.92
CA GLY A 127 10.60 16.77 -8.27
C GLY A 127 10.09 15.78 -9.32
N ARG A 128 10.88 15.56 -10.39
CA ARG A 128 10.55 14.63 -11.48
C ARG A 128 10.37 13.16 -11.07
N TYR A 129 10.84 12.78 -9.89
CA TYR A 129 10.72 11.42 -9.37
C TYR A 129 9.42 11.17 -8.58
N ALA A 130 8.61 12.22 -8.34
CA ALA A 130 7.40 12.12 -7.53
C ALA A 130 6.44 11.04 -8.04
N ARG A 131 6.25 10.95 -9.37
CA ARG A 131 5.40 9.93 -9.99
C ARG A 131 5.92 8.51 -9.75
N LEU A 132 7.21 8.28 -9.94
CA LEU A 132 7.80 6.96 -9.72
C LEU A 132 7.68 6.54 -8.25
N ALA A 133 8.01 7.42 -7.33
CA ALA A 133 7.91 7.15 -5.90
C ALA A 133 6.47 6.85 -5.48
N ALA A 134 5.50 7.62 -5.99
CA ALA A 134 4.08 7.45 -5.69
C ALA A 134 3.52 6.10 -6.20
N LEU A 135 3.81 5.75 -7.45
CA LEU A 135 3.38 4.47 -8.03
C LEU A 135 4.06 3.30 -7.33
N ALA A 136 5.35 3.39 -7.06
CA ALA A 136 6.06 2.34 -6.35
C ALA A 136 5.56 2.13 -4.90
N ALA A 137 5.12 3.20 -4.22
CA ALA A 137 4.46 3.07 -2.92
C ALA A 137 3.13 2.31 -3.05
N ALA A 138 2.32 2.66 -4.06
CA ALA A 138 1.04 1.99 -4.32
C ALA A 138 1.23 0.51 -4.67
N ASP A 139 2.21 0.17 -5.50
CA ASP A 139 2.51 -1.21 -5.96
C ASP A 139 3.00 -2.10 -4.81
N ARG A 140 3.78 -1.54 -3.87
CA ARG A 140 4.22 -2.26 -2.67
C ARG A 140 3.16 -2.37 -1.58
N GLY A 141 1.97 -1.78 -1.77
CA GLY A 141 0.93 -1.73 -0.75
C GLY A 141 1.23 -0.74 0.39
N ASP A 142 2.23 0.13 0.24
CA ASP A 142 2.49 1.24 1.16
C ASP A 142 1.40 2.31 0.98
N THR A 143 0.27 2.05 1.62
CA THR A 143 -0.93 2.89 1.51
C THR A 143 -0.68 4.30 2.03
N ALA A 144 0.08 4.44 3.12
CA ALA A 144 0.38 5.75 3.71
C ALA A 144 1.29 6.57 2.78
N GLY A 145 2.35 5.95 2.23
CA GLY A 145 3.23 6.57 1.25
C GLY A 145 2.50 6.95 -0.04
N ALA A 146 1.64 6.07 -0.54
CA ALA A 146 0.82 6.34 -1.72
C ALA A 146 -0.12 7.55 -1.51
N LEU A 147 -0.84 7.59 -0.39
CA LEU A 147 -1.73 8.71 -0.04
C LEU A 147 -0.98 10.04 0.10
N ALA A 148 0.24 10.01 0.61
CA ALA A 148 1.06 11.21 0.77
C ALA A 148 1.64 11.74 -0.56
N LEU A 149 1.97 10.84 -1.50
CA LEU A 149 2.72 11.20 -2.71
C LEU A 149 1.85 11.41 -3.96
N LEU A 150 0.75 10.64 -4.11
CA LEU A 150 -0.05 10.65 -5.33
C LEU A 150 -0.69 12.01 -5.65
N PRO A 151 -1.22 12.80 -4.69
CA PRO A 151 -1.79 14.10 -5.01
C PRO A 151 -0.77 15.06 -5.65
N GLY A 152 0.45 15.12 -5.09
CA GLY A 152 1.53 15.93 -5.64
C GLY A 152 2.00 15.42 -7.01
N ALA A 153 2.09 14.11 -7.20
CA ALA A 153 2.43 13.50 -8.48
C ALA A 153 1.37 13.78 -9.55
N ALA A 154 0.08 13.73 -9.19
CA ALA A 154 -1.04 14.05 -10.10
C ALA A 154 -1.05 15.53 -10.49
N ALA A 155 -0.80 16.43 -9.53
CA ALA A 155 -0.71 17.86 -9.80
C ALA A 155 0.46 18.22 -10.74
N ALA A 156 1.57 17.49 -10.66
CA ALA A 156 2.77 17.69 -11.47
C ALA A 156 2.77 16.93 -12.81
N ALA A 157 1.72 16.18 -13.13
CA ALA A 157 1.74 15.23 -14.26
C ALA A 157 1.80 15.90 -15.65
N GLY A 158 1.32 17.14 -15.80
CA GLY A 158 1.32 17.89 -17.06
C GLY A 158 0.40 17.34 -18.16
N ASP A 159 0.12 16.03 -18.16
CA ASP A 159 -0.83 15.36 -19.04
C ASP A 159 -2.14 15.04 -18.28
N PRO A 160 -3.29 15.51 -18.80
CA PRO A 160 -4.58 15.29 -18.16
C PRO A 160 -5.01 13.82 -18.00
N ARG A 161 -4.62 12.93 -18.93
CA ARG A 161 -4.91 11.49 -18.82
C ARG A 161 -4.07 10.86 -17.72
N MET A 162 -2.79 11.22 -17.65
CA MET A 162 -1.89 10.80 -16.58
C MET A 162 -2.38 11.31 -15.21
N THR A 163 -2.87 12.55 -15.13
CA THR A 163 -3.49 13.10 -13.93
C THR A 163 -4.64 12.22 -13.45
N ASP A 164 -5.58 11.84 -14.35
CA ASP A 164 -6.72 11.01 -14.00
C ASP A 164 -6.30 9.60 -13.57
N SER A 165 -5.28 9.01 -14.23
CA SER A 165 -4.72 7.71 -13.83
C SER A 165 -4.11 7.76 -12.42
N LEU A 166 -3.34 8.80 -12.09
CA LEU A 166 -2.75 8.97 -10.77
C LEU A 166 -3.81 9.25 -9.69
N LEU A 167 -4.85 10.02 -10.01
CA LEU A 167 -5.98 10.24 -9.12
C LEU A 167 -6.78 8.95 -8.89
N PHE A 168 -6.96 8.11 -9.91
CA PHE A 168 -7.57 6.80 -9.75
C PHE A 168 -6.76 5.92 -8.78
N VAL A 169 -5.44 5.83 -8.96
CA VAL A 169 -4.55 5.09 -8.03
C VAL A 169 -4.64 5.66 -6.61
N TYR A 170 -4.73 6.99 -6.46
CA TYR A 170 -4.94 7.65 -5.18
C TYR A 170 -6.28 7.25 -4.54
N GLY A 171 -7.37 7.26 -5.30
CA GLY A 171 -8.68 6.78 -4.85
C GLY A 171 -8.62 5.33 -4.38
N MET A 172 -7.95 4.44 -5.13
CA MET A 172 -7.77 3.03 -4.75
C MET A 172 -6.92 2.86 -3.48
N ALA A 173 -5.90 3.69 -3.29
CA ALA A 173 -5.15 3.72 -2.04
C ALA A 173 -6.02 4.15 -0.85
N ALA A 174 -6.91 5.14 -1.06
CA ALA A 174 -7.87 5.57 -0.06
C ALA A 174 -8.91 4.48 0.28
N VAL A 175 -9.37 3.70 -0.72
CA VAL A 175 -10.22 2.52 -0.48
C VAL A 175 -9.51 1.50 0.42
N ARG A 176 -8.26 1.17 0.13
CA ARG A 176 -7.44 0.26 0.97
C ARG A 176 -7.26 0.78 2.40
N ALA A 177 -7.15 2.10 2.55
CA ALA A 177 -7.09 2.77 3.87
C ALA A 177 -8.46 2.87 4.57
N ARG A 178 -9.54 2.40 3.96
CA ARG A 178 -10.94 2.59 4.40
C ARG A 178 -11.32 4.07 4.55
N ALA A 179 -10.69 4.94 3.79
CA ALA A 179 -10.95 6.38 3.77
C ALA A 179 -11.90 6.74 2.61
N CYS A 180 -13.12 6.19 2.63
CA CYS A 180 -14.11 6.37 1.56
C CYS A 180 -14.54 7.84 1.38
N SER A 181 -14.53 8.65 2.43
CA SER A 181 -14.77 10.10 2.34
C SER A 181 -13.74 10.81 1.46
N THR A 182 -12.50 10.29 1.38
CA THR A 182 -11.46 10.78 0.47
C THR A 182 -11.58 10.19 -0.93
N ALA A 183 -11.88 8.88 -1.04
CA ALA A 183 -11.93 8.18 -2.32
C ALA A 183 -13.10 8.64 -3.21
N VAL A 184 -14.30 8.81 -2.63
CA VAL A 184 -15.52 9.11 -3.38
C VAL A 184 -15.42 10.37 -4.24
N PRO A 185 -15.05 11.57 -3.72
CA PRO A 185 -14.96 12.77 -4.55
C PRO A 185 -13.89 12.67 -5.64
N VAL A 186 -12.82 11.88 -5.40
CA VAL A 186 -11.78 11.63 -6.39
C VAL A 186 -12.33 10.80 -7.55
N PHE A 187 -13.01 9.68 -7.26
CA PHE A 187 -13.62 8.85 -8.29
C PHE A 187 -14.70 9.59 -9.08
N GLU A 188 -15.58 10.33 -8.40
CA GLU A 188 -16.57 11.16 -9.08
C GLU A 188 -15.92 12.18 -10.03
N GLY A 189 -14.79 12.75 -9.63
CA GLY A 189 -14.01 13.64 -10.48
C GLY A 189 -13.47 12.94 -11.73
N VAL A 190 -12.90 11.76 -11.60
CA VAL A 190 -12.38 10.95 -12.72
C VAL A 190 -13.52 10.54 -13.64
N ILE A 191 -14.64 10.04 -13.10
CA ILE A 191 -15.83 9.62 -13.85
C ILE A 191 -16.41 10.77 -14.67
N ARG A 192 -16.53 11.98 -14.10
CA ARG A 192 -17.07 13.15 -14.83
C ARG A 192 -16.20 13.55 -16.01
N ARG A 193 -14.88 13.42 -15.90
CA ARG A 193 -13.94 13.83 -16.96
C ARG A 193 -13.87 12.85 -18.12
N GLN A 194 -14.03 11.56 -17.86
CA GLN A 194 -14.05 10.47 -18.83
C GLN A 194 -12.93 10.50 -19.89
N ARG A 195 -11.73 10.98 -19.50
CA ARG A 195 -10.61 11.14 -20.43
C ARG A 195 -10.00 9.83 -20.89
N GLU A 196 -10.10 8.81 -20.04
CA GLU A 196 -9.63 7.44 -20.30
C GLU A 196 -10.73 6.47 -19.84
N PRO A 197 -11.42 5.76 -20.77
CA PRO A 197 -12.56 4.91 -20.42
C PRO A 197 -12.24 3.84 -19.36
N ALA A 198 -11.13 3.14 -19.51
CA ALA A 198 -10.72 2.08 -18.56
C ALA A 198 -10.49 2.62 -17.14
N VAL A 199 -9.93 3.83 -17.01
CA VAL A 199 -9.72 4.50 -15.72
C VAL A 199 -11.05 4.96 -15.13
N ALA A 200 -11.97 5.45 -15.96
CA ALA A 200 -13.31 5.84 -15.52
C ALA A 200 -14.14 4.62 -15.08
N ASP A 201 -14.02 3.47 -15.76
CA ASP A 201 -14.68 2.22 -15.37
C ASP A 201 -14.14 1.71 -14.03
N GLY A 202 -12.82 1.64 -13.85
CA GLY A 202 -12.23 1.31 -12.56
C GLY A 202 -12.63 2.28 -11.44
N ALA A 203 -12.81 3.57 -11.75
CA ALA A 203 -13.29 4.55 -10.78
C ALA A 203 -14.76 4.30 -10.39
N ARG A 204 -15.63 3.82 -11.30
CA ARG A 204 -17.01 3.40 -10.97
C ARG A 204 -17.02 2.19 -10.04
N GLU A 205 -16.14 1.21 -10.30
CA GLU A 205 -15.98 0.06 -9.40
C GLU A 205 -15.54 0.50 -7.99
N GLY A 206 -14.51 1.34 -7.90
CA GLY A 206 -14.02 1.86 -6.62
C GLY A 206 -15.06 2.69 -5.87
N LEU A 207 -15.83 3.51 -6.60
CA LEU A 207 -16.95 4.28 -6.04
C LEU A 207 -18.02 3.35 -5.48
N GLY A 208 -18.43 2.34 -6.23
CA GLY A 208 -19.43 1.36 -5.83
C GLY A 208 -19.04 0.62 -4.56
N LEU A 209 -17.78 0.15 -4.49
CA LEU A 209 -17.23 -0.52 -3.30
C LEU A 209 -17.28 0.39 -2.06
N CYS A 210 -16.81 1.62 -2.17
CA CYS A 210 -16.85 2.58 -1.08
C CYS A 210 -18.29 2.89 -0.64
N ALA A 211 -19.18 3.08 -1.59
CA ALA A 211 -20.57 3.39 -1.31
C ALA A 211 -21.27 2.23 -0.57
N LEU A 212 -21.03 0.98 -0.99
CA LEU A 212 -21.56 -0.20 -0.29
C LEU A 212 -21.06 -0.28 1.16
N VAL A 213 -19.76 -0.13 1.37
CA VAL A 213 -19.15 -0.19 2.72
C VAL A 213 -19.68 0.92 3.62
N GLU A 214 -19.82 2.13 3.11
CA GLU A 214 -20.33 3.28 3.90
C GLU A 214 -21.81 3.10 4.24
N GLY A 215 -22.63 2.63 3.29
CA GLY A 215 -24.02 2.29 3.54
C GLY A 215 -24.17 1.24 4.64
N GLN A 216 -23.39 0.15 4.58
CA GLN A 216 -23.37 -0.89 5.61
C GLN A 216 -22.95 -0.36 6.98
N ARG A 217 -21.94 0.52 7.01
CA ARG A 217 -21.48 1.16 8.26
C ARG A 217 -22.58 2.02 8.89
N LEU A 218 -23.33 2.76 8.09
CA LEU A 218 -24.43 3.62 8.56
C LEU A 218 -25.60 2.77 9.11
N VAL A 219 -25.96 1.69 8.43
CA VAL A 219 -26.98 0.75 8.96
C VAL A 219 -26.54 0.16 10.30
N ALA A 220 -25.28 -0.31 10.38
CA ALA A 220 -24.72 -0.84 11.63
C ALA A 220 -24.67 0.19 12.77
N ALA A 221 -24.58 1.50 12.42
CA ALA A 221 -24.62 2.60 13.37
C ALA A 221 -26.07 3.04 13.75
N GLY A 222 -27.11 2.34 13.28
CA GLY A 222 -28.51 2.67 13.54
C GLY A 222 -29.01 3.88 12.75
N LYS A 223 -28.38 4.20 11.62
CA LYS A 223 -28.71 5.33 10.75
C LYS A 223 -29.16 4.87 9.34
N PRO A 224 -30.22 4.06 9.23
CA PRO A 224 -30.64 3.50 7.95
C PRO A 224 -31.05 4.57 6.93
N ALA A 225 -31.67 5.66 7.35
CA ALA A 225 -32.06 6.73 6.44
C ALA A 225 -30.84 7.38 5.75
N ASP A 226 -29.73 7.57 6.48
CA ASP A 226 -28.49 8.13 5.93
C ASP A 226 -27.79 7.14 4.98
N ALA A 227 -28.06 5.84 5.11
CA ALA A 227 -27.46 4.78 4.29
C ALA A 227 -28.09 4.67 2.90
N GLU A 228 -29.31 5.14 2.70
CA GLU A 228 -30.08 4.95 1.47
C GLU A 228 -29.37 5.51 0.24
N ASP A 229 -28.88 6.75 0.33
CA ASP A 229 -28.17 7.39 -0.78
C ASP A 229 -26.84 6.68 -1.11
N TRP A 230 -26.18 6.13 -0.10
CA TRP A 230 -24.96 5.35 -0.31
C TRP A 230 -25.25 4.05 -1.06
N PHE A 231 -26.29 3.32 -0.68
CA PHE A 231 -26.66 2.09 -1.41
C PHE A 231 -27.15 2.41 -2.83
N ARG A 232 -27.85 3.52 -3.08
CA ARG A 232 -28.19 3.94 -4.45
C ARG A 232 -26.96 4.23 -5.29
N ARG A 233 -25.92 4.87 -4.72
CA ARG A 233 -24.64 5.08 -5.41
C ARG A 233 -23.92 3.77 -5.69
N ALA A 234 -23.97 2.81 -4.75
CA ALA A 234 -23.37 1.48 -4.94
C ALA A 234 -24.09 0.65 -6.01
N ALA A 235 -25.39 0.87 -6.21
CA ALA A 235 -26.19 0.23 -7.26
C ALA A 235 -26.12 0.95 -8.62
N ALA A 236 -25.30 2.01 -8.76
CA ALA A 236 -25.18 2.79 -9.99
C ALA A 236 -24.60 1.95 -11.15
N PRO A 237 -24.93 2.28 -12.41
CA PRO A 237 -24.41 1.58 -13.59
C PRO A 237 -22.86 1.59 -13.63
N GLY A 238 -22.27 0.44 -13.92
CA GLY A 238 -20.81 0.25 -13.97
C GLY A 238 -20.16 -0.17 -12.66
N ALA A 239 -20.94 -0.34 -11.58
CA ALA A 239 -20.46 -1.03 -10.38
C ALA A 239 -20.42 -2.56 -10.60
N PRO A 240 -19.53 -3.32 -9.91
CA PRO A 240 -19.50 -4.77 -9.97
C PRO A 240 -20.84 -5.41 -9.57
N ALA A 241 -21.21 -6.52 -10.20
CA ALA A 241 -22.52 -7.16 -10.00
C ALA A 241 -22.78 -7.56 -8.54
N ASP A 242 -21.76 -8.02 -7.83
CA ASP A 242 -21.83 -8.37 -6.40
C ASP A 242 -22.02 -7.14 -5.51
N VAL A 243 -21.39 -6.01 -5.87
CA VAL A 243 -21.59 -4.72 -5.20
C VAL A 243 -23.03 -4.23 -5.40
N VAL A 244 -23.55 -4.28 -6.63
CA VAL A 244 -24.93 -3.90 -6.95
C VAL A 244 -25.93 -4.74 -6.17
N ARG A 245 -25.74 -6.07 -6.15
CA ARG A 245 -26.59 -6.99 -5.40
C ARG A 245 -26.53 -6.76 -3.88
N GLY A 246 -25.32 -6.51 -3.35
CA GLY A 246 -25.12 -6.13 -1.96
C GLY A 246 -25.81 -4.80 -1.60
N ALA A 247 -25.81 -3.85 -2.52
CA ALA A 247 -26.51 -2.57 -2.37
C ALA A 247 -28.02 -2.75 -2.33
N PHE A 248 -28.60 -3.61 -3.18
CA PHE A 248 -30.02 -3.90 -3.14
C PHE A 248 -30.45 -4.64 -1.87
N LEU A 249 -29.60 -5.51 -1.30
CA LEU A 249 -29.85 -6.06 0.03
C LEU A 249 -29.89 -4.96 1.09
N GLY A 250 -28.95 -4.02 1.05
CA GLY A 250 -28.93 -2.88 1.97
C GLY A 250 -30.15 -1.96 1.80
N LEU A 251 -30.55 -1.67 0.56
CA LEU A 251 -31.79 -0.89 0.29
C LEU A 251 -33.03 -1.59 0.86
N GLY A 252 -33.12 -2.90 0.71
CA GLY A 252 -34.20 -3.68 1.31
C GLY A 252 -34.24 -3.54 2.85
N ASP A 253 -33.08 -3.63 3.50
CA ASP A 253 -32.98 -3.43 4.95
C ASP A 253 -33.37 -2.02 5.38
N VAL A 254 -32.99 -1.00 4.62
CA VAL A 254 -33.37 0.39 4.86
C VAL A 254 -34.88 0.58 4.75
N LYS A 255 -35.49 0.10 3.65
CA LYS A 255 -36.93 0.19 3.39
C LYS A 255 -37.74 -0.53 4.46
N LEU A 256 -37.26 -1.72 4.87
CA LEU A 256 -37.90 -2.46 5.97
C LEU A 256 -37.84 -1.68 7.28
N ALA A 257 -36.75 -1.05 7.61
CA ALA A 257 -36.61 -0.20 8.78
C ALA A 257 -37.54 1.04 8.75
N GLN A 258 -37.91 1.51 7.55
CA GLN A 258 -38.89 2.59 7.32
C GLN A 258 -40.34 2.09 7.31
N GLY A 259 -40.58 0.78 7.42
CA GLY A 259 -41.91 0.18 7.35
C GLY A 259 -42.43 -0.07 5.92
N ASP A 260 -41.62 0.17 4.89
CA ASP A 260 -41.93 -0.10 3.48
C ASP A 260 -41.62 -1.56 3.14
N VAL A 261 -42.55 -2.46 3.53
CA VAL A 261 -42.40 -3.91 3.31
C VAL A 261 -42.42 -4.25 1.81
N ALA A 262 -43.25 -3.57 1.01
CA ALA A 262 -43.33 -3.81 -0.44
C ALA A 262 -42.02 -3.43 -1.14
N GLY A 263 -41.50 -2.25 -0.85
CA GLY A 263 -40.23 -1.78 -1.40
C GLY A 263 -39.03 -2.60 -0.90
N ALA A 264 -39.10 -3.13 0.32
CA ALA A 264 -38.08 -4.06 0.82
C ALA A 264 -38.07 -5.37 0.02
N LEU A 265 -39.25 -5.94 -0.22
CA LEU A 265 -39.39 -7.17 -1.03
C LEU A 265 -38.84 -6.98 -2.44
N GLU A 266 -39.22 -5.87 -3.12
CA GLU A 266 -38.69 -5.53 -4.45
C GLU A 266 -37.16 -5.44 -4.44
N SER A 267 -36.58 -4.74 -3.45
CA SER A 267 -35.13 -4.60 -3.34
C SER A 267 -34.44 -5.95 -3.13
N TYR A 268 -34.97 -6.84 -2.28
CA TYR A 268 -34.41 -8.19 -2.10
C TYR A 268 -34.54 -9.04 -3.36
N GLN A 269 -35.64 -8.91 -4.14
CA GLN A 269 -35.78 -9.58 -5.43
C GLN A 269 -34.74 -9.10 -6.44
N GLN A 270 -34.42 -7.81 -6.45
CA GLN A 270 -33.35 -7.26 -7.29
C GLN A 270 -31.98 -7.80 -6.87
N ALA A 271 -31.74 -8.02 -5.57
CA ALA A 271 -30.51 -8.65 -5.09
C ALA A 271 -30.35 -10.11 -5.54
N LEU A 272 -31.45 -10.82 -5.84
CA LEU A 272 -31.43 -12.17 -6.42
C LEU A 272 -31.05 -12.15 -7.91
N SER A 273 -31.31 -11.07 -8.62
CA SER A 273 -31.05 -10.95 -10.07
C SER A 273 -29.56 -11.13 -10.36
N GLY A 274 -29.23 -12.03 -11.29
CA GLY A 274 -27.85 -12.36 -11.65
C GLY A 274 -27.08 -13.19 -10.62
N GLY A 275 -27.72 -13.64 -9.55
CA GLY A 275 -27.13 -14.53 -8.56
C GLY A 275 -27.09 -15.99 -9.01
N THR A 276 -26.15 -16.75 -8.46
CA THR A 276 -26.08 -18.20 -8.67
C THR A 276 -26.62 -18.96 -7.46
N PRO A 277 -27.24 -20.11 -7.64
CA PRO A 277 -27.67 -20.96 -6.54
C PRO A 277 -26.46 -21.29 -5.62
N GLY A 278 -26.61 -21.02 -4.32
CA GLY A 278 -25.58 -21.32 -3.32
C GLY A 278 -24.61 -20.19 -3.01
N ASP A 279 -24.63 -19.05 -3.74
CA ASP A 279 -23.86 -17.88 -3.32
C ASP A 279 -24.48 -17.21 -2.08
N THR A 280 -23.63 -16.61 -1.27
CA THR A 280 -24.01 -16.02 0.03
C THR A 280 -24.99 -14.84 -0.09
N LEU A 281 -24.93 -14.06 -1.17
CA LEU A 281 -25.84 -12.94 -1.40
C LEU A 281 -27.24 -13.46 -1.79
N THR A 282 -27.30 -14.51 -2.63
CA THR A 282 -28.57 -15.18 -3.00
C THR A 282 -29.22 -15.76 -1.75
N GLN A 283 -28.47 -16.50 -0.91
CA GLN A 283 -29.01 -17.05 0.34
C GLN A 283 -29.54 -15.97 1.26
N ARG A 284 -28.76 -14.91 1.49
CA ARG A 284 -29.18 -13.80 2.35
C ARG A 284 -30.43 -13.08 1.84
N ALA A 285 -30.54 -12.87 0.52
CA ALA A 285 -31.74 -12.27 -0.07
C ALA A 285 -32.97 -13.17 0.09
N GLN A 286 -32.82 -14.47 -0.15
CA GLN A 286 -33.88 -15.44 0.03
C GLN A 286 -34.34 -15.54 1.49
N ASP A 287 -33.40 -15.55 2.45
CA ASP A 287 -33.72 -15.58 3.88
C ASP A 287 -34.51 -14.35 4.30
N LYS A 288 -34.14 -13.16 3.79
CA LYS A 288 -34.86 -11.90 4.03
C LYS A 288 -36.30 -11.94 3.48
N ILE A 289 -36.48 -12.43 2.25
CA ILE A 289 -37.80 -12.58 1.62
C ILE A 289 -38.68 -13.55 2.44
N ASN A 290 -38.10 -14.71 2.83
CA ASN A 290 -38.81 -15.72 3.63
C ASN A 290 -39.19 -15.17 5.02
N ALA A 291 -38.38 -14.28 5.59
CA ALA A 291 -38.70 -13.65 6.89
C ALA A 291 -39.91 -12.68 6.78
N LEU A 292 -40.00 -11.93 5.66
CA LEU A 292 -41.17 -11.07 5.40
C LEU A 292 -42.47 -11.90 5.30
N GLY A 293 -42.47 -13.01 4.56
CA GLY A 293 -43.64 -13.87 4.42
C GLY A 293 -44.07 -14.57 5.71
N LYS A 294 -43.15 -14.74 6.68
CA LYS A 294 -43.49 -15.28 8.00
C LYS A 294 -44.11 -14.22 8.93
N ALA A 295 -43.75 -12.97 8.77
CA ALA A 295 -44.29 -11.86 9.58
C ALA A 295 -45.77 -11.59 9.24
N ASP A 296 -46.18 -11.83 7.97
CA ASP A 296 -47.56 -11.66 7.51
C ASP A 296 -48.45 -12.90 7.75
N ALA A 297 -47.90 -14.01 8.26
CA ALA A 297 -48.70 -15.17 8.57
C ALA A 297 -49.55 -14.91 9.83
N PRO A 298 -50.90 -15.06 9.76
CA PRO A 298 -51.74 -14.84 10.94
C PRO A 298 -51.32 -15.78 12.04
N SER A 299 -51.19 -15.24 13.23
CA SER A 299 -50.89 -16.04 14.45
C SER A 299 -51.92 -17.16 14.58
N PRO A 300 -51.50 -18.41 14.78
CA PRO A 300 -52.46 -19.53 14.89
C PRO A 300 -53.46 -19.21 16.00
N ALA A 301 -54.74 -19.26 15.67
CA ALA A 301 -55.83 -19.04 16.63
C ALA A 301 -55.62 -19.91 17.86
N PRO A 302 -55.84 -19.42 19.08
CA PRO A 302 -55.70 -20.23 20.28
C PRO A 302 -56.63 -21.42 20.22
N THR A 303 -56.05 -22.62 20.29
CA THR A 303 -56.83 -23.89 20.35
C THR A 303 -57.85 -23.81 21.47
N PRO A 304 -59.16 -24.03 21.21
CA PRO A 304 -60.14 -24.02 22.27
C PRO A 304 -59.82 -25.18 23.27
N LYS A 305 -59.69 -24.80 24.55
CA LYS A 305 -59.59 -25.81 25.61
C LYS A 305 -60.87 -26.65 25.56
N GLN A 306 -60.73 -27.90 25.27
CA GLN A 306 -61.84 -28.86 25.38
C GLN A 306 -62.19 -28.99 26.88
N PRO A 307 -63.50 -29.17 27.18
CA PRO A 307 -64.01 -29.26 28.53
C PRO A 307 -63.61 -30.53 29.28
#